data_1e645471c39d806668235918d0cc560a
#
_entry.id   1e645471c39d806668235918d0cc560a
#
_cell.length_a   1.000
_cell.length_b   1.000
_cell.length_c   1.000
_cell.angle_alpha   90.00
_cell.angle_beta   90.00
_cell.angle_gamma   90.00
#
_symmetry.space_group_name_H-M   'P 1'
#
loop_
_entity.id
_entity.type
_entity.pdbx_description
1 polymer ?
#
loop_
_entity_poly.entity_id
_entity_poly.type
_entity_poly.pdbx_seq_one_letter_code
_entity_poly.pdbx_strand_id
1 'polypeptide(L)'
;EGTAIELWAMPVQRPYNPNARRMSEMIQADWAKVGVQAKIVTFEWGEYLKRVKGGEHQAALMGWTTATGDPDNFFGPLFTCTAANGGSNSAKWCYAPFDKIIIEARASQDHEQRIALYKQAQQMMHDQAPAVMIAHSTIFEPVRKEVTGYEVDPFGKHIFYQVDVKK
;
A
#
# COMPACT_ATOMS: atom_id res chain seq x y z
N GLU A 1 -29.17 10.14 -11.16
CA GLU A 1 -28.16 9.33 -11.92
C GLU A 1 -26.97 9.07 -11.00
N GLY A 2 -26.55 7.81 -10.88
CA GLY A 2 -25.41 7.43 -10.05
C GLY A 2 -24.07 7.81 -10.70
N THR A 3 -23.04 8.03 -9.87
CA THR A 3 -21.67 8.28 -10.36
C THR A 3 -21.08 7.00 -10.93
N ALA A 4 -20.63 7.02 -12.20
CA ALA A 4 -19.90 5.92 -12.82
C ALA A 4 -18.37 6.13 -12.66
N ILE A 5 -17.63 5.07 -12.28
CA ILE A 5 -16.20 5.14 -12.01
C ILE A 5 -15.51 3.84 -12.42
N GLU A 6 -14.29 3.92 -12.92
CA GLU A 6 -13.44 2.74 -13.09
C GLU A 6 -12.65 2.44 -11.81
N LEU A 7 -12.78 1.21 -11.31
CA LEU A 7 -12.00 0.65 -10.22
C LEU A 7 -10.98 -0.33 -10.78
N TRP A 8 -9.72 0.03 -10.71
CA TRP A 8 -8.65 -0.79 -11.26
C TRP A 8 -8.18 -1.85 -10.25
N ALA A 9 -8.28 -3.12 -10.65
CA ALA A 9 -7.85 -4.28 -9.88
C ALA A 9 -6.51 -4.80 -10.37
N MET A 10 -5.59 -5.05 -9.43
CA MET A 10 -4.31 -5.70 -9.74
C MET A 10 -4.56 -7.11 -10.30
N PRO A 11 -3.87 -7.52 -11.39
CA PRO A 11 -4.04 -8.84 -12.00
C PRO A 11 -3.26 -9.94 -11.27
N VAL A 12 -2.42 -9.58 -10.29
CA VAL A 12 -1.48 -10.46 -9.60
C VAL A 12 -1.73 -10.49 -8.10
N GLN A 13 -1.35 -11.61 -7.49
CA GLN A 13 -1.27 -11.71 -6.03
C GLN A 13 -0.02 -10.99 -5.52
N ARG A 14 -0.15 -10.33 -4.38
CA ARG A 14 0.94 -9.69 -3.65
C ARG A 14 0.79 -9.95 -2.15
N PRO A 15 1.88 -9.91 -1.37
CA PRO A 15 1.79 -10.09 0.08
C PRO A 15 0.77 -9.16 0.75
N TYR A 16 0.67 -7.92 0.28
CA TYR A 16 -0.27 -6.91 0.78
C TYR A 16 -1.69 -7.05 0.22
N ASN A 17 -1.92 -7.85 -0.82
CA ASN A 17 -3.25 -8.13 -1.36
C ASN A 17 -3.27 -9.48 -2.09
N PRO A 18 -3.69 -10.56 -1.44
CA PRO A 18 -3.69 -11.90 -2.04
C PRO A 18 -4.78 -12.10 -3.08
N ASN A 19 -5.83 -11.26 -3.12
CA ASN A 19 -6.93 -11.37 -4.08
C ASN A 19 -7.56 -10.01 -4.39
N ALA A 20 -6.87 -9.22 -5.20
CA ALA A 20 -7.32 -7.88 -5.57
C ALA A 20 -8.65 -7.89 -6.35
N ARG A 21 -8.88 -8.92 -7.18
CA ARG A 21 -10.15 -9.05 -7.92
C ARG A 21 -11.33 -9.20 -6.95
N ARG A 22 -11.22 -10.11 -5.99
CA ARG A 22 -12.29 -10.33 -5.00
C ARG A 22 -12.52 -9.07 -4.15
N MET A 23 -11.45 -8.41 -3.75
CA MET A 23 -11.55 -7.13 -3.03
C MET A 23 -12.27 -6.07 -3.87
N SER A 24 -11.96 -5.94 -5.16
CA SER A 24 -12.65 -5.02 -6.06
C SER A 24 -14.13 -5.33 -6.22
N GLU A 25 -14.51 -6.61 -6.29
CA GLU A 25 -15.91 -7.05 -6.36
C GLU A 25 -16.68 -6.67 -5.08
N MET A 26 -16.05 -6.78 -3.92
CA MET A 26 -16.64 -6.37 -2.64
C MET A 26 -16.81 -4.84 -2.58
N ILE A 27 -15.79 -4.08 -2.98
CA ILE A 27 -15.86 -2.61 -3.03
C ILE A 27 -16.94 -2.17 -4.03
N GLN A 28 -17.00 -2.79 -5.20
CA GLN A 28 -18.04 -2.52 -6.21
C GLN A 28 -19.45 -2.71 -5.63
N ALA A 29 -19.66 -3.82 -4.90
CA ALA A 29 -20.94 -4.12 -4.27
C ALA A 29 -21.31 -3.12 -3.15
N ASP A 30 -20.33 -2.66 -2.38
CA ASP A 30 -20.57 -1.67 -1.34
C ASP A 30 -20.81 -0.27 -1.91
N TRP A 31 -20.08 0.12 -2.95
CA TRP A 31 -20.28 1.38 -3.65
C TRP A 31 -21.65 1.46 -4.34
N ALA A 32 -22.14 0.35 -4.87
CA ALA A 32 -23.47 0.29 -5.45
C ALA A 32 -24.58 0.66 -4.45
N LYS A 33 -24.41 0.31 -3.17
CA LYS A 33 -25.37 0.65 -2.10
C LYS A 33 -25.50 2.16 -1.84
N VAL A 34 -24.49 2.92 -2.21
CA VAL A 34 -24.46 4.39 -2.07
C VAL A 34 -24.56 5.10 -3.42
N GLY A 35 -24.98 4.40 -4.48
CA GLY A 35 -25.25 4.98 -5.79
C GLY A 35 -24.02 5.15 -6.69
N VAL A 36 -22.87 4.59 -6.34
CA VAL A 36 -21.67 4.60 -7.20
C VAL A 36 -21.59 3.31 -8.01
N GLN A 37 -21.56 3.45 -9.34
CA GLN A 37 -21.45 2.34 -10.27
C GLN A 37 -19.99 2.15 -10.67
N ALA A 38 -19.32 1.16 -10.07
CA ALA A 38 -17.93 0.85 -10.39
C ALA A 38 -17.83 -0.20 -11.50
N LYS A 39 -17.01 0.09 -12.53
CA LYS A 39 -16.57 -0.87 -13.53
C LYS A 39 -15.19 -1.38 -13.15
N ILE A 40 -15.06 -2.68 -12.89
CA ILE A 40 -13.76 -3.28 -12.57
C ILE A 40 -12.94 -3.42 -13.86
N VAL A 41 -11.73 -2.85 -13.86
CA VAL A 41 -10.77 -2.87 -14.97
C VAL A 41 -9.46 -3.50 -14.49
N THR A 42 -8.83 -4.26 -15.37
CA THR A 42 -7.51 -4.83 -15.10
C THR A 42 -6.67 -4.81 -16.37
N PHE A 43 -5.34 -4.80 -16.20
CA PHE A 43 -4.35 -4.83 -17.29
C PHE A 43 -3.30 -5.87 -16.94
N GLU A 44 -2.44 -6.24 -17.89
CA GLU A 44 -1.20 -6.96 -17.57
C GLU A 44 -0.39 -6.17 -16.52
N TRP A 45 0.38 -6.84 -15.64
CA TRP A 45 0.96 -6.19 -14.46
C TRP A 45 1.90 -5.04 -14.78
N GLY A 46 2.76 -5.19 -15.77
CA GLY A 46 3.67 -4.11 -16.20
C GLY A 46 2.92 -2.90 -16.74
N GLU A 47 1.89 -3.15 -17.55
CA GLU A 47 1.03 -2.09 -18.09
C GLU A 47 0.17 -1.46 -16.99
N TYR A 48 -0.32 -2.25 -16.03
CA TYR A 48 -1.02 -1.74 -14.85
C TYR A 48 -0.17 -0.73 -14.09
N LEU A 49 1.07 -1.10 -13.77
CA LEU A 49 2.00 -0.22 -13.03
C LEU A 49 2.32 1.07 -13.82
N LYS A 50 2.56 0.94 -15.12
CA LYS A 50 2.84 2.08 -16.00
C LYS A 50 1.69 3.06 -16.03
N ARG A 51 0.46 2.59 -16.21
CA ARG A 51 -0.74 3.41 -16.28
C ARG A 51 -1.11 4.03 -14.93
N VAL A 52 -1.01 3.26 -13.84
CA VAL A 52 -1.20 3.79 -12.48
C VAL A 52 -0.17 4.90 -12.20
N LYS A 53 1.10 4.69 -12.56
CA LYS A 53 2.13 5.73 -12.45
C LYS A 53 1.83 6.94 -13.33
N GLY A 54 1.21 6.75 -14.48
CA GLY A 54 0.72 7.80 -15.38
C GLY A 54 -0.47 8.59 -14.82
N GLY A 55 -1.20 8.03 -13.83
CA GLY A 55 -2.39 8.65 -13.25
C GLY A 55 -3.63 8.50 -14.13
N GLU A 56 -3.71 7.45 -14.96
CA GLU A 56 -4.83 7.20 -15.87
C GLU A 56 -6.08 6.66 -15.18
N HIS A 57 -5.94 6.12 -13.95
CA HIS A 57 -7.02 5.54 -13.17
C HIS A 57 -7.86 6.60 -12.46
N GLN A 58 -9.14 6.30 -12.21
CA GLN A 58 -9.99 7.05 -11.30
C GLN A 58 -9.89 6.52 -9.88
N ALA A 59 -9.89 5.19 -9.73
CA ALA A 59 -9.58 4.48 -8.50
C ALA A 59 -8.77 3.24 -8.82
N ALA A 60 -7.77 2.91 -7.99
CA ALA A 60 -6.92 1.75 -8.19
C ALA A 60 -6.56 1.08 -6.86
N LEU A 61 -6.52 -0.25 -6.87
CA LEU A 61 -5.98 -1.02 -5.76
C LEU A 61 -4.47 -1.11 -5.89
N MET A 62 -3.78 -0.66 -4.86
CA MET A 62 -2.32 -0.75 -4.74
C MET A 62 -1.94 -1.16 -3.32
N GLY A 63 -0.70 -1.45 -3.08
CA GLY A 63 -0.17 -1.70 -1.76
C GLY A 63 1.34 -1.53 -1.72
N TRP A 64 1.89 -1.65 -0.53
CA TRP A 64 3.31 -1.47 -0.27
C TRP A 64 3.80 -2.42 0.80
N THR A 65 5.03 -2.87 0.67
CA THR A 65 5.74 -3.64 1.69
C THR A 65 6.96 -2.84 2.13
N THR A 66 7.09 -2.58 3.41
CA THR A 66 8.25 -1.86 3.94
C THR A 66 9.50 -2.74 3.93
N ALA A 67 10.65 -2.12 3.71
CA ALA A 67 11.95 -2.79 3.83
C ALA A 67 12.61 -2.58 5.20
N THR A 68 12.18 -1.59 5.97
CA THR A 68 12.86 -1.12 7.18
C THR A 68 11.98 -1.07 8.43
N GLY A 69 10.67 -1.17 8.29
CA GLY A 69 9.73 -0.94 9.38
C GLY A 69 9.57 0.53 9.79
N ASP A 70 10.32 1.45 9.20
CA ASP A 70 10.19 2.88 9.46
C ASP A 70 8.97 3.45 8.73
N PRO A 71 8.13 4.29 9.39
CA PRO A 71 6.97 4.92 8.77
C PRO A 71 7.31 5.73 7.52
N ASP A 72 8.50 6.32 7.44
CA ASP A 72 8.94 7.06 6.26
C ASP A 72 8.96 6.20 5.00
N ASN A 73 9.17 4.91 5.13
CA ASN A 73 9.17 3.98 3.99
C ASN A 73 7.78 3.82 3.34
N PHE A 74 6.73 4.28 4.01
CA PHE A 74 5.38 4.42 3.46
C PHE A 74 5.10 5.86 3.03
N PHE A 75 5.28 6.82 3.91
CA PHE A 75 4.89 8.21 3.64
C PHE A 75 5.72 8.87 2.53
N GLY A 76 7.03 8.69 2.57
CA GLY A 76 7.93 9.29 1.61
C GLY A 76 7.64 8.92 0.16
N PRO A 77 7.73 7.64 -0.20
CA PRO A 77 7.56 7.20 -1.59
C PRO A 77 6.12 7.24 -2.09
N LEU A 78 5.11 7.20 -1.19
CA LEU A 78 3.72 7.02 -1.60
C LEU A 78 2.88 8.30 -1.55
N PHE A 79 3.26 9.33 -0.74
CA PHE A 79 2.36 10.44 -0.48
C PHE A 79 3.01 11.83 -0.56
N THR A 80 4.33 11.94 -0.71
CA THR A 80 4.97 13.24 -0.88
C THR A 80 4.73 13.84 -2.27
N CYS A 81 4.83 15.17 -2.38
CA CYS A 81 4.77 15.89 -3.65
C CYS A 81 5.86 15.45 -4.62
N THR A 82 7.07 15.20 -4.13
CA THR A 82 8.17 14.65 -4.94
C THR A 82 7.80 13.29 -5.51
N ALA A 83 7.16 12.43 -4.72
CA ALA A 83 6.71 11.11 -5.18
C ALA A 83 5.55 11.19 -6.19
N ALA A 84 4.71 12.23 -6.14
CA ALA A 84 3.67 12.49 -7.13
C ALA A 84 4.25 12.81 -8.52
N ASN A 85 5.42 13.47 -8.56
CA ASN A 85 6.11 13.91 -9.77
C ASN A 85 7.09 12.87 -10.36
N GLY A 86 6.72 11.59 -10.34
CA GLY A 86 7.53 10.53 -10.96
C GLY A 86 7.90 9.37 -10.04
N GLY A 87 7.52 9.43 -8.76
CA GLY A 87 7.64 8.33 -7.79
C GLY A 87 6.44 7.39 -7.79
N SER A 88 6.18 6.78 -6.63
CA SER A 88 5.15 5.76 -6.43
C SER A 88 3.84 6.31 -5.85
N ASN A 89 3.68 7.63 -5.77
CA ASN A 89 2.44 8.26 -5.32
C ASN A 89 1.36 8.13 -6.40
N SER A 90 0.61 7.05 -6.33
CA SER A 90 -0.46 6.73 -7.27
C SER A 90 -1.65 7.69 -7.17
N ALA A 91 -1.91 8.25 -6.00
CA ALA A 91 -2.97 9.23 -5.80
C ALA A 91 -2.69 10.59 -6.46
N LYS A 92 -1.43 10.84 -6.90
CA LYS A 92 -0.98 12.14 -7.41
C LYS A 92 -1.26 13.31 -6.45
N TRP A 93 -1.50 12.98 -5.20
CA TRP A 93 -1.77 13.95 -4.17
C TRP A 93 -0.48 14.68 -3.77
N CYS A 94 -0.57 16.00 -3.64
CA CYS A 94 0.54 16.85 -3.22
C CYS A 94 0.02 17.88 -2.23
N TYR A 95 0.47 17.79 -0.98
CA TYR A 95 0.06 18.68 0.10
C TYR A 95 1.28 19.17 0.87
N ALA A 96 1.69 20.41 0.64
CA ALA A 96 2.92 20.97 1.19
C ALA A 96 3.03 20.89 2.72
N PRO A 97 1.94 21.08 3.52
CA PRO A 97 2.03 20.87 4.96
C PRO A 97 2.38 19.43 5.36
N PHE A 98 1.93 18.43 4.60
CA PHE A 98 2.31 17.04 4.80
C PHE A 98 3.80 16.82 4.52
N ASP A 99 4.30 17.30 3.39
CA ASP A 99 5.72 17.21 3.03
C ASP A 99 6.62 17.82 4.11
N LYS A 100 6.23 18.98 4.66
CA LYS A 100 6.95 19.63 5.75
C LYS A 100 7.10 18.71 6.97
N ILE A 101 6.02 18.07 7.40
CA ILE A 101 6.03 17.14 8.54
C ILE A 101 6.92 15.93 8.24
N ILE A 102 6.86 15.36 7.04
CA ILE A 102 7.71 14.23 6.68
C ILE A 102 9.19 14.59 6.68
N ILE A 103 9.54 15.78 6.15
CA ILE A 103 10.93 16.28 6.19
C ILE A 103 11.41 16.48 7.64
N GLU A 104 10.59 17.07 8.48
CA GLU A 104 10.90 17.28 9.90
C GLU A 104 11.08 15.95 10.65
N ALA A 105 10.19 14.98 10.42
CA ALA A 105 10.31 13.65 11.01
C ALA A 105 11.58 12.91 10.59
N ARG A 106 12.03 13.05 9.33
CA ARG A 106 13.31 12.50 8.86
C ARG A 106 14.52 13.13 9.54
N ALA A 107 14.46 14.42 9.79
CA ALA A 107 15.58 15.16 10.38
C ALA A 107 15.69 14.98 11.91
N SER A 108 14.58 14.62 12.58
CA SER A 108 14.56 14.49 14.04
C SER A 108 15.34 13.26 14.51
N GLN A 109 16.20 13.47 15.52
CA GLN A 109 16.88 12.43 16.28
C GLN A 109 16.09 12.04 17.54
N ASP A 110 15.06 12.78 17.89
CA ASP A 110 14.18 12.52 19.02
C ASP A 110 13.08 11.53 18.61
N HIS A 111 13.06 10.38 19.27
CA HIS A 111 12.12 9.30 18.96
C HIS A 111 10.66 9.70 19.23
N GLU A 112 10.40 10.37 20.33
CA GLU A 112 9.05 10.80 20.71
C GLU A 112 8.54 11.90 19.78
N GLN A 113 9.40 12.83 19.40
CA GLN A 113 9.08 13.84 18.41
C GLN A 113 8.77 13.20 17.04
N ARG A 114 9.55 12.20 16.59
CA ARG A 114 9.26 11.48 15.35
C ARG A 114 7.90 10.80 15.39
N ILE A 115 7.58 10.12 16.50
CA ILE A 115 6.26 9.47 16.67
C ILE A 115 5.14 10.51 16.56
N ALA A 116 5.28 11.66 17.23
CA ALA A 116 4.29 12.72 17.19
C ALA A 116 4.08 13.28 15.77
N LEU A 117 5.17 13.51 15.03
CA LEU A 117 5.11 13.99 13.65
C LEU A 117 4.45 12.98 12.71
N TYR A 118 4.76 11.69 12.80
CA TYR A 118 4.10 10.67 11.99
C TYR A 118 2.61 10.48 12.35
N LYS A 119 2.23 10.66 13.60
CA LYS A 119 0.80 10.72 13.99
C LYS A 119 0.08 11.90 13.36
N GLN A 120 0.71 13.08 13.32
CA GLN A 120 0.17 14.24 12.60
C GLN A 120 0.03 13.98 11.10
N ALA A 121 1.04 13.34 10.48
CA ALA A 121 0.97 12.97 9.08
C ALA A 121 -0.20 12.01 8.79
N GLN A 122 -0.44 11.02 9.66
CA GLN A 122 -1.59 10.11 9.54
C GLN A 122 -2.91 10.86 9.65
N GLN A 123 -3.03 11.80 10.59
CA GLN A 123 -4.24 12.61 10.71
C GLN A 123 -4.48 13.45 9.44
N MET A 124 -3.43 14.06 8.88
CA MET A 124 -3.56 14.81 7.62
C MET A 124 -4.00 13.92 6.46
N MET A 125 -3.47 12.69 6.37
CA MET A 125 -3.91 11.74 5.35
C MET A 125 -5.37 11.34 5.53
N HIS A 126 -5.81 11.14 6.77
CA HIS A 126 -7.21 10.85 7.05
C HIS A 126 -8.11 12.02 6.61
N ASP A 127 -7.75 13.25 6.95
CA ASP A 127 -8.57 14.44 6.70
C ASP A 127 -8.61 14.83 5.21
N GLN A 128 -7.51 14.62 4.49
CA GLN A 128 -7.39 14.91 3.06
C GLN A 128 -7.81 13.73 2.16
N ALA A 129 -7.90 12.53 2.72
CA ALA A 129 -8.32 11.29 2.07
C ALA A 129 -7.69 11.01 0.69
N PRO A 130 -6.36 11.14 0.50
CA PRO A 130 -5.71 10.80 -0.77
C PRO A 130 -5.80 9.31 -1.10
N ALA A 131 -5.95 8.47 -0.09
CA ALA A 131 -6.11 7.03 -0.19
C ALA A 131 -6.93 6.47 0.98
N VAL A 132 -7.58 5.34 0.76
CA VAL A 132 -8.26 4.57 1.81
C VAL A 132 -7.38 3.37 2.19
N MET A 133 -6.96 3.31 3.44
CA MET A 133 -6.24 2.16 4.00
C MET A 133 -7.24 1.04 4.28
N ILE A 134 -7.15 -0.07 3.53
CA ILE A 134 -8.17 -1.12 3.59
C ILE A 134 -7.78 -2.20 4.61
N ALA A 135 -6.58 -2.78 4.49
CA ALA A 135 -6.15 -3.90 5.33
C ALA A 135 -4.64 -4.10 5.33
N HIS A 136 -4.15 -4.77 6.37
CA HIS A 136 -2.86 -5.42 6.41
C HIS A 136 -3.05 -6.93 6.34
N SER A 137 -2.31 -7.61 5.46
CA SER A 137 -2.42 -9.05 5.27
C SER A 137 -1.79 -9.82 6.42
N THR A 138 -2.41 -10.93 6.81
CA THR A 138 -1.74 -11.97 7.59
C THR A 138 -1.04 -12.92 6.64
N ILE A 139 0.25 -13.17 6.85
CA ILE A 139 1.05 -14.09 6.05
C ILE A 139 1.05 -15.47 6.70
N PHE A 140 0.81 -16.50 5.91
CA PHE A 140 0.90 -17.90 6.32
C PHE A 140 1.95 -18.60 5.48
N GLU A 141 2.97 -19.16 6.13
CA GLU A 141 4.06 -19.90 5.51
C GLU A 141 3.96 -21.38 5.89
N PRO A 142 3.43 -22.24 5.02
CA PRO A 142 3.37 -23.67 5.29
C PRO A 142 4.77 -24.28 5.24
N VAL A 143 5.19 -24.89 6.33
CA VAL A 143 6.50 -25.52 6.48
C VAL A 143 6.33 -27.00 6.79
N ARG A 144 7.11 -27.88 6.17
CA ARG A 144 7.13 -29.31 6.47
C ARG A 144 7.68 -29.57 7.87
N LYS A 145 7.24 -30.64 8.53
CA LYS A 145 7.64 -30.99 9.91
C LYS A 145 9.14 -31.23 10.07
N GLU A 146 9.78 -31.67 8.99
CA GLU A 146 11.21 -31.96 8.95
C GLU A 146 12.07 -30.69 8.87
N VAL A 147 11.47 -29.55 8.47
CA VAL A 147 12.17 -28.27 8.36
C VAL A 147 12.27 -27.62 9.75
N THR A 148 13.47 -27.22 10.11
CA THR A 148 13.76 -26.54 11.37
C THR A 148 14.48 -25.23 11.11
N GLY A 149 14.40 -24.27 12.05
CA GLY A 149 15.10 -22.98 11.96
C GLY A 149 14.50 -21.99 10.95
N TYR A 150 13.34 -22.30 10.34
CA TYR A 150 12.64 -21.33 9.51
C TYR A 150 11.79 -20.40 10.38
N GLU A 151 12.01 -19.09 10.20
CA GLU A 151 11.24 -18.05 10.86
C GLU A 151 10.58 -17.14 9.81
N VAL A 152 9.35 -16.75 10.08
CA VAL A 152 8.61 -15.81 9.19
C VAL A 152 9.16 -14.41 9.40
N ASP A 153 9.72 -13.83 8.34
CA ASP A 153 10.21 -12.44 8.37
C ASP A 153 9.03 -11.46 8.26
N PRO A 154 8.92 -10.47 9.17
CA PRO A 154 7.82 -9.52 9.17
C PRO A 154 7.80 -8.58 7.95
N PHE A 155 8.89 -8.51 7.20
CA PHE A 155 9.00 -7.73 5.97
C PHE A 155 8.80 -8.56 4.69
N GLY A 156 8.37 -9.82 4.84
CA GLY A 156 8.06 -10.70 3.73
C GLY A 156 9.28 -11.25 2.98
N LYS A 157 10.45 -11.32 3.63
CA LYS A 157 11.66 -11.94 3.09
C LYS A 157 11.70 -13.41 3.45
N HIS A 158 12.20 -14.25 2.56
CA HIS A 158 12.49 -15.66 2.86
C HIS A 158 13.96 -15.82 3.21
N ILE A 159 14.25 -16.06 4.48
CA ILE A 159 15.61 -16.17 5.02
C ILE A 159 15.89 -17.63 5.35
N PHE A 160 16.86 -18.26 4.67
CA PHE A 160 17.12 -19.69 4.76
C PHE A 160 18.45 -20.06 5.42
N TYR A 161 19.27 -19.11 5.84
CA TYR A 161 20.62 -19.41 6.35
C TYR A 161 20.63 -20.22 7.66
N GLN A 162 19.53 -20.24 8.41
CA GLN A 162 19.36 -21.03 9.64
C GLN A 162 18.46 -22.27 9.44
N VAL A 163 18.02 -22.51 8.20
CA VAL A 163 17.09 -23.59 7.89
C VAL A 163 17.84 -24.89 7.70
N ASP A 164 17.39 -25.96 8.37
CA ASP A 164 17.89 -27.31 8.21
C ASP A 164 16.71 -28.30 8.02
N VAL A 165 17.03 -29.48 7.51
CA VAL A 165 16.06 -30.57 7.27
C VAL A 165 16.49 -31.78 8.09
N LYS A 166 15.68 -32.14 9.08
CA LYS A 166 15.88 -33.38 9.83
C LYS A 166 15.71 -34.59 8.91
N LYS A 167 16.73 -35.46 8.90
CA LYS A 167 16.71 -36.76 8.21
C LYS A 167 15.90 -37.79 8.99
#